data_14a9f798af44d141c508d972c7ae27b3
#
_entry.id   14a9f798af44d141c508d972c7ae27b3
#
_cell.length_a   1.000
_cell.length_b   1.000
_cell.length_c   1.000
_cell.angle_alpha   90.00
_cell.angle_beta   90.00
_cell.angle_gamma   90.00
#
_symmetry.space_group_name_H-M   'P 1'
#
loop_
_entity.id
_entity.type
_entity.pdbx_description
1 polymer ?
#
loop_
_entity_poly.entity_id
_entity_poly.type
_entity_poly.pdbx_seq_one_letter_code
_entity_poly.pdbx_strand_id
1 'polypeptide(L)'
;MKKLLFAIAALMVLSISAMAQNNAPKPPDLEFVMELKVNCEAPFSCGMTSHGERVVIPIVGGTFEGPKLKGTILSGGADYQYVDQKNGRNEIEAIYCIKTDDGVNIHIRNCGLIVMGKGDNGAPQFYFRTAPKFDAPNDSKYAWLNNAIFVCAPGMGQGYISLNVWMVK
;
A
#
# COMPACT_ATOMS: atom_id res chain seq x y z
N MET A 1 -4.14 -58.53 9.08
CA MET A 1 -4.52 -57.64 10.16
C MET A 1 -3.56 -56.43 10.32
N LYS A 2 -2.23 -56.64 10.39
CA LYS A 2 -1.26 -55.53 10.57
C LYS A 2 -1.27 -54.48 9.42
N LYS A 3 -1.49 -54.87 8.16
CA LYS A 3 -1.56 -53.94 7.01
C LYS A 3 -2.83 -53.08 6.99
N LEU A 4 -3.95 -53.61 7.56
CA LEU A 4 -5.20 -52.84 7.64
C LEU A 4 -5.16 -51.75 8.72
N LEU A 5 -4.46 -52.01 9.84
CA LEU A 5 -4.24 -51.04 10.91
C LEU A 5 -3.37 -49.84 10.46
N PHE A 6 -2.37 -50.07 9.59
CA PHE A 6 -1.55 -48.99 9.03
C PHE A 6 -2.34 -48.08 8.06
N ALA A 7 -3.26 -48.67 7.28
CA ALA A 7 -4.10 -47.88 6.36
C ALA A 7 -5.09 -47.00 7.12
N ILE A 8 -5.66 -47.45 8.23
CA ILE A 8 -6.60 -46.68 9.07
C ILE A 8 -5.85 -45.55 9.80
N ALA A 9 -4.63 -45.77 10.30
CA ALA A 9 -3.82 -44.77 10.94
C ALA A 9 -3.40 -43.67 9.95
N ALA A 10 -3.05 -44.00 8.70
CA ALA A 10 -2.71 -43.04 7.67
C ALA A 10 -3.92 -42.19 7.23
N LEU A 11 -5.14 -42.75 7.18
CA LEU A 11 -6.37 -42.01 6.90
C LEU A 11 -6.73 -41.00 8.03
N MET A 12 -6.49 -41.38 9.30
CA MET A 12 -6.75 -40.47 10.43
C MET A 12 -5.80 -39.30 10.47
N VAL A 13 -4.53 -39.46 10.08
CA VAL A 13 -3.57 -38.37 10.06
C VAL A 13 -3.89 -37.38 8.94
N LEU A 14 -4.38 -37.85 7.77
CA LEU A 14 -4.82 -36.97 6.67
C LEU A 14 -6.08 -36.17 7.02
N SER A 15 -6.99 -36.73 7.82
CA SER A 15 -8.22 -36.01 8.23
C SER A 15 -7.95 -34.92 9.28
N ILE A 16 -6.92 -35.03 10.11
CA ILE A 16 -6.54 -34.02 11.10
C ILE A 16 -5.90 -32.79 10.39
N SER A 17 -5.12 -33.01 9.34
CA SER A 17 -4.54 -31.92 8.55
C SER A 17 -5.59 -31.09 7.78
N ALA A 18 -6.68 -31.73 7.32
CA ALA A 18 -7.78 -31.04 6.65
C ALA A 18 -8.65 -30.21 7.62
N MET A 19 -8.78 -30.63 8.89
CA MET A 19 -9.55 -29.88 9.90
C MET A 19 -8.78 -28.65 10.42
N ALA A 20 -7.45 -28.67 10.45
CA ALA A 20 -6.64 -27.53 10.87
C ALA A 20 -6.71 -26.38 9.85
N GLN A 21 -6.95 -26.66 8.57
CA GLN A 21 -7.03 -25.66 7.51
C GLN A 21 -8.38 -24.91 7.49
N ASN A 22 -9.44 -25.48 8.07
CA ASN A 22 -10.78 -24.89 8.12
C ASN A 22 -11.02 -23.93 9.31
N ASN A 23 -10.07 -23.80 10.24
CA ASN A 23 -10.19 -22.95 11.42
C ASN A 23 -9.34 -21.68 11.36
N ALA A 24 -8.69 -21.37 10.24
CA ALA A 24 -7.98 -20.11 10.07
C ALA A 24 -8.99 -18.95 10.07
N PRO A 25 -8.73 -17.86 10.83
CA PRO A 25 -9.59 -16.69 10.79
C PRO A 25 -9.71 -16.17 9.35
N LYS A 26 -10.93 -15.78 8.96
CA LYS A 26 -11.14 -15.13 7.66
C LYS A 26 -10.35 -13.82 7.61
N PRO A 27 -9.55 -13.57 6.56
CA PRO A 27 -8.88 -12.28 6.40
C PRO A 27 -9.93 -11.17 6.18
N PRO A 28 -9.61 -9.90 6.52
CA PRO A 28 -10.46 -8.76 6.22
C PRO A 28 -10.75 -8.67 4.71
N ASP A 29 -11.96 -8.24 4.37
CA ASP A 29 -12.30 -7.92 2.98
C ASP A 29 -11.74 -6.54 2.61
N LEU A 30 -11.52 -6.30 1.32
CA LEU A 30 -11.04 -5.03 0.79
C LEU A 30 -12.08 -4.43 -0.16
N GLU A 31 -12.42 -3.15 0.05
CA GLU A 31 -13.29 -2.37 -0.84
C GLU A 31 -12.43 -1.37 -1.61
N PHE A 32 -12.47 -1.40 -2.96
CA PHE A 32 -11.76 -0.43 -3.78
C PHE A 32 -12.32 0.98 -3.57
N VAL A 33 -11.44 1.94 -3.34
CA VAL A 33 -11.79 3.34 -3.03
C VAL A 33 -11.47 4.26 -4.19
N MET A 34 -10.23 4.23 -4.69
CA MET A 34 -9.78 5.09 -5.79
C MET A 34 -8.43 4.65 -6.36
N GLU A 35 -8.17 5.06 -7.59
CA GLU A 35 -6.83 5.14 -8.16
C GLU A 35 -6.37 6.60 -8.15
N LEU A 36 -5.14 6.87 -7.66
CA LEU A 36 -4.48 8.15 -7.84
C LEU A 36 -3.36 7.99 -8.88
N LYS A 37 -3.30 8.92 -9.84
CA LYS A 37 -2.24 9.05 -10.84
C LYS A 37 -1.39 10.26 -10.46
N VAL A 38 -0.29 10.00 -9.76
CA VAL A 38 0.55 11.03 -9.12
C VAL A 38 1.67 11.43 -10.06
N ASN A 39 1.71 12.70 -10.44
CA ASN A 39 2.79 13.28 -11.23
C ASN A 39 3.89 13.78 -10.29
N CYS A 40 5.12 13.35 -10.56
CA CYS A 40 6.29 13.69 -9.76
C CYS A 40 7.35 14.37 -10.63
N GLU A 41 8.16 15.22 -10.02
CA GLU A 41 9.41 15.72 -10.60
C GLU A 41 10.58 14.77 -10.32
N ALA A 42 11.73 15.11 -10.86
CA ALA A 42 12.96 14.38 -10.61
C ALA A 42 13.30 14.39 -9.10
N PRO A 43 13.70 13.24 -8.53
CA PRO A 43 14.10 13.18 -7.13
C PRO A 43 15.41 13.96 -6.91
N PHE A 44 15.58 14.48 -5.70
CA PHE A 44 16.86 15.02 -5.24
C PHE A 44 17.24 14.44 -3.88
N SER A 45 18.55 14.29 -3.65
CA SER A 45 19.11 13.76 -2.41
C SER A 45 19.47 14.90 -1.45
N CYS A 46 19.11 14.74 -0.17
CA CYS A 46 19.61 15.57 0.93
C CYS A 46 20.88 14.96 1.56
N GLY A 47 21.38 13.85 1.02
CA GLY A 47 22.57 13.15 1.50
C GLY A 47 22.28 12.05 2.51
N MET A 48 23.36 11.43 2.98
CA MET A 48 23.33 10.33 3.96
C MET A 48 23.03 10.88 5.35
N THR A 49 22.06 10.26 6.02
CA THR A 49 21.67 10.56 7.40
C THR A 49 21.88 9.35 8.30
N SER A 50 21.60 9.49 9.62
CA SER A 50 21.61 8.35 10.57
C SER A 50 20.58 7.26 10.26
N HIS A 51 19.56 7.56 9.41
CA HIS A 51 18.49 6.64 9.01
C HIS A 51 18.63 6.12 7.57
N GLY A 52 19.71 6.45 6.86
CA GLY A 52 19.91 6.17 5.45
C GLY A 52 19.98 7.44 4.59
N GLU A 53 20.02 7.30 3.28
CA GLU A 53 19.98 8.43 2.37
C GLU A 53 18.58 9.04 2.33
N ARG A 54 18.50 10.34 2.64
CA ARG A 54 17.23 11.08 2.52
C ARG A 54 17.05 11.54 1.07
N VAL A 55 16.01 11.04 0.42
CA VAL A 55 15.61 11.42 -0.93
C VAL A 55 14.23 12.08 -0.87
N VAL A 56 14.05 13.16 -1.64
CA VAL A 56 12.78 13.89 -1.75
C VAL A 56 12.33 13.86 -3.21
N ILE A 57 11.09 13.45 -3.45
CA ILE A 57 10.46 13.39 -4.76
C ILE A 57 9.29 14.37 -4.76
N PRO A 58 9.41 15.55 -5.40
CA PRO A 58 8.33 16.53 -5.42
C PRO A 58 7.08 15.99 -6.14
N ILE A 59 5.90 16.21 -5.54
CA ILE A 59 4.60 15.90 -6.14
C ILE A 59 4.06 17.19 -6.73
N VAL A 60 3.84 17.20 -8.05
CA VAL A 60 3.49 18.41 -8.80
C VAL A 60 2.04 18.40 -9.30
N GLY A 61 1.30 17.32 -9.07
CA GLY A 61 -0.10 17.23 -9.48
C GLY A 61 -0.52 15.82 -9.85
N GLY A 62 -1.59 15.74 -10.61
CA GLY A 62 -2.16 14.47 -11.06
C GLY A 62 -3.67 14.45 -10.91
N THR A 63 -4.26 13.27 -11.04
CA THR A 63 -5.70 13.05 -10.91
C THR A 63 -5.99 11.86 -10.00
N PHE A 64 -7.20 11.80 -9.50
CA PHE A 64 -7.69 10.58 -8.84
C PHE A 64 -9.15 10.33 -9.21
N GLU A 65 -9.52 9.06 -9.25
CA GLU A 65 -10.87 8.63 -9.56
C GLU A 65 -11.22 7.34 -8.82
N GLY A 66 -12.45 7.27 -8.33
CA GLY A 66 -13.03 6.11 -7.69
C GLY A 66 -14.55 6.16 -7.63
N PRO A 67 -15.21 5.11 -7.11
CA PRO A 67 -16.67 5.02 -7.11
C PRO A 67 -17.37 6.14 -6.34
N LYS A 68 -16.72 6.72 -5.32
CA LYS A 68 -17.34 7.70 -4.40
C LYS A 68 -16.72 9.09 -4.46
N LEU A 69 -15.56 9.24 -5.12
CA LEU A 69 -14.84 10.52 -5.19
C LEU A 69 -13.89 10.55 -6.38
N LYS A 70 -13.70 11.74 -6.95
CA LYS A 70 -12.74 12.03 -8.01
C LYS A 70 -12.28 13.48 -7.94
N GLY A 71 -11.20 13.81 -8.63
CA GLY A 71 -10.64 15.15 -8.65
C GLY A 71 -9.17 15.21 -9.04
N THR A 72 -8.43 16.18 -8.48
CA THR A 72 -7.05 16.46 -8.81
C THR A 72 -6.13 16.38 -7.58
N ILE A 73 -4.88 16.04 -7.82
CA ILE A 73 -3.81 16.10 -6.84
C ILE A 73 -3.22 17.51 -6.89
N LEU A 74 -3.07 18.15 -5.74
CA LEU A 74 -2.50 19.50 -5.66
C LEU A 74 -0.97 19.43 -5.66
N SER A 75 -0.34 20.41 -6.29
CA SER A 75 1.11 20.60 -6.21
C SER A 75 1.53 21.09 -4.81
N GLY A 76 2.82 20.92 -4.47
CA GLY A 76 3.41 21.39 -3.21
C GLY A 76 3.59 20.31 -2.16
N GLY A 77 3.21 19.06 -2.44
CA GLY A 77 3.58 17.90 -1.64
C GLY A 77 4.87 17.25 -2.09
N ALA A 78 5.32 16.26 -1.36
CA ALA A 78 6.45 15.43 -1.74
C ALA A 78 6.38 14.03 -1.11
N ASP A 79 7.12 13.08 -1.69
CA ASP A 79 7.46 11.81 -1.07
C ASP A 79 8.86 11.91 -0.47
N TYR A 80 8.93 11.74 0.83
CA TYR A 80 10.15 11.82 1.64
C TYR A 80 10.65 10.42 1.95
N GLN A 81 11.61 9.91 1.18
CA GLN A 81 12.12 8.56 1.35
C GLN A 81 13.38 8.51 2.20
N TYR A 82 13.52 7.43 2.98
CA TYR A 82 14.81 6.94 3.43
C TYR A 82 15.19 5.73 2.59
N VAL A 83 16.32 5.86 1.89
CA VAL A 83 16.82 4.83 0.98
C VAL A 83 17.98 4.09 1.63
N ASP A 84 17.79 2.79 1.87
CA ASP A 84 18.83 1.87 2.30
C ASP A 84 19.23 0.97 1.12
N GLN A 85 20.15 1.48 0.31
CA GLN A 85 20.63 0.76 -0.89
C GLN A 85 21.28 -0.57 -0.52
N LYS A 86 21.96 -0.66 0.63
CA LYS A 86 22.66 -1.87 1.07
C LYS A 86 21.72 -3.04 1.29
N ASN A 87 20.54 -2.77 1.86
CA ASN A 87 19.54 -3.77 2.18
C ASN A 87 18.38 -3.81 1.16
N GLY A 88 18.44 -2.98 0.12
CA GLY A 88 17.38 -2.89 -0.90
C GLY A 88 16.04 -2.46 -0.33
N ARG A 89 16.02 -1.58 0.68
CA ARG A 89 14.82 -1.19 1.41
C ARG A 89 14.67 0.33 1.45
N ASN A 90 13.51 0.83 0.97
CA ASN A 90 13.16 2.24 1.10
C ASN A 90 11.94 2.39 2.01
N GLU A 91 12.01 3.33 2.94
CA GLU A 91 10.84 3.82 3.67
C GLU A 91 10.23 4.98 2.89
N ILE A 92 8.90 4.94 2.75
CA ILE A 92 8.11 5.90 1.98
C ILE A 92 7.28 6.73 2.95
N GLU A 93 7.29 8.04 2.75
CA GLU A 93 6.39 8.96 3.44
C GLU A 93 5.98 10.09 2.50
N ALA A 94 4.90 9.87 1.74
CA ALA A 94 4.34 10.90 0.87
C ALA A 94 3.31 11.74 1.62
N ILE A 95 3.49 13.08 1.59
CA ILE A 95 2.59 14.05 2.22
C ILE A 95 2.15 15.04 1.15
N TYR A 96 0.84 15.09 0.88
CA TYR A 96 0.26 15.94 -0.15
C TYR A 96 -1.24 16.14 0.07
N CYS A 97 -1.86 16.99 -0.74
CA CYS A 97 -3.30 17.22 -0.72
C CYS A 97 -3.93 16.87 -2.07
N ILE A 98 -5.19 16.45 -2.01
CA ILE A 98 -6.07 16.30 -3.16
C ILE A 98 -7.24 17.27 -3.05
N LYS A 99 -7.82 17.63 -4.19
CA LYS A 99 -9.03 18.44 -4.27
C LYS A 99 -10.07 17.70 -5.09
N THR A 100 -11.22 17.45 -4.49
CA THR A 100 -12.36 16.81 -5.16
C THR A 100 -13.00 17.75 -6.19
N ASP A 101 -13.73 17.20 -7.17
CA ASP A 101 -14.43 17.99 -8.21
C ASP A 101 -15.44 18.99 -7.63
N ASP A 102 -16.00 18.71 -6.45
CA ASP A 102 -16.88 19.62 -5.71
C ASP A 102 -16.14 20.56 -4.75
N GLY A 103 -14.80 20.63 -4.85
CA GLY A 103 -13.97 21.66 -4.23
C GLY A 103 -13.45 21.36 -2.83
N VAL A 104 -13.67 20.17 -2.29
CA VAL A 104 -13.18 19.79 -0.95
C VAL A 104 -11.71 19.40 -1.00
N ASN A 105 -10.88 20.04 -0.15
CA ASN A 105 -9.48 19.66 0.01
C ASN A 105 -9.35 18.55 1.07
N ILE A 106 -8.56 17.51 0.78
CA ILE A 106 -8.30 16.39 1.67
C ILE A 106 -6.78 16.21 1.75
N HIS A 107 -6.25 16.20 2.97
CA HIS A 107 -4.83 15.94 3.20
C HIS A 107 -4.58 14.43 3.22
N ILE A 108 -3.43 14.02 2.69
CA ILE A 108 -2.99 12.61 2.65
C ILE A 108 -1.58 12.50 3.22
N ARG A 109 -1.40 11.55 4.14
CA ARG A 109 -0.11 11.04 4.56
C ARG A 109 -0.06 9.55 4.21
N ASN A 110 0.78 9.18 3.27
CA ASN A 110 0.88 7.82 2.76
C ASN A 110 2.24 7.21 3.09
N CYS A 111 2.29 6.35 4.09
CA CYS A 111 3.51 5.70 4.56
C CYS A 111 3.60 4.26 4.07
N GLY A 112 4.81 3.79 3.80
CA GLY A 112 5.00 2.40 3.38
C GLY A 112 6.44 2.01 3.10
N LEU A 113 6.58 0.91 2.36
CA LEU A 113 7.86 0.27 2.10
C LEU A 113 7.98 -0.14 0.63
N ILE A 114 9.19 0.06 0.10
CA ILE A 114 9.69 -0.68 -1.06
C ILE A 114 10.76 -1.65 -0.54
N VAL A 115 10.66 -2.92 -0.93
CA VAL A 115 11.71 -3.92 -0.70
C VAL A 115 12.06 -4.58 -2.03
N MET A 116 13.34 -4.50 -2.36
CA MET A 116 13.93 -5.12 -3.55
C MET A 116 14.97 -6.14 -3.10
N GLY A 117 14.94 -7.34 -3.65
CA GLY A 117 15.86 -8.38 -3.23
C GLY A 117 15.65 -9.68 -3.98
N LYS A 118 16.02 -10.77 -3.31
CA LYS A 118 15.74 -12.12 -3.79
C LYS A 118 14.76 -12.78 -2.80
N GLY A 119 13.73 -13.40 -3.32
CA GLY A 119 12.83 -14.26 -2.55
C GLY A 119 13.51 -15.57 -2.14
N ASP A 120 12.81 -16.38 -1.34
CA ASP A 120 13.32 -17.66 -0.80
C ASP A 120 13.77 -18.64 -1.88
N ASN A 121 13.21 -18.55 -3.10
CA ASN A 121 13.59 -19.35 -4.27
C ASN A 121 14.71 -18.71 -5.10
N GLY A 122 15.33 -17.61 -4.66
CA GLY A 122 16.37 -16.87 -5.36
C GLY A 122 15.90 -15.98 -6.52
N ALA A 123 14.59 -15.98 -6.84
CA ALA A 123 14.02 -15.10 -7.86
C ALA A 123 14.01 -13.64 -7.41
N PRO A 124 14.09 -12.66 -8.34
CA PRO A 124 13.94 -11.26 -8.01
C PRO A 124 12.62 -11.01 -7.29
N GLN A 125 12.68 -10.30 -6.16
CA GLN A 125 11.51 -9.89 -5.39
C GLN A 125 11.38 -8.38 -5.42
N PHE A 126 10.17 -7.91 -5.71
CA PHE A 126 9.78 -6.52 -5.59
C PHE A 126 8.49 -6.43 -4.77
N TYR A 127 8.56 -5.75 -3.65
CA TYR A 127 7.43 -5.47 -2.79
C TYR A 127 7.27 -3.97 -2.66
N PHE A 128 6.08 -3.43 -2.99
CA PHE A 128 5.74 -2.04 -2.79
C PHE A 128 4.32 -1.95 -2.26
N ARG A 129 4.17 -1.58 -0.97
CA ARG A 129 2.87 -1.39 -0.31
C ARG A 129 2.93 -0.19 0.60
N THR A 130 1.82 0.53 0.66
CA THR A 130 1.67 1.69 1.53
C THR A 130 0.32 1.65 2.24
N ALA A 131 0.19 2.46 3.30
CA ALA A 131 -1.01 2.62 4.10
C ALA A 131 -1.36 4.11 4.19
N PRO A 132 -2.16 4.63 3.26
CA PRO A 132 -2.55 6.03 3.26
C PRO A 132 -3.51 6.33 4.42
N LYS A 133 -3.30 7.48 5.06
CA LYS A 133 -4.20 8.10 6.03
C LYS A 133 -4.72 9.40 5.43
N PHE A 134 -6.01 9.63 5.58
CA PHE A 134 -6.70 10.81 5.07
C PHE A 134 -7.14 11.70 6.21
N ASP A 135 -7.08 13.02 5.99
CA ASP A 135 -7.67 14.03 6.85
C ASP A 135 -8.63 14.88 5.99
N ALA A 136 -9.89 14.48 5.96
CA ALA A 136 -10.99 15.18 5.29
C ALA A 136 -11.72 16.12 6.28
N PRO A 137 -12.29 17.25 5.83
CA PRO A 137 -13.10 18.10 6.69
C PRO A 137 -14.29 17.32 7.31
N ASN A 138 -14.51 17.48 8.58
CA ASN A 138 -15.55 16.74 9.33
C ASN A 138 -16.97 17.03 8.86
N ASP A 139 -17.22 18.20 8.30
CA ASP A 139 -18.51 18.65 7.75
C ASP A 139 -18.69 18.29 6.27
N SER A 140 -17.71 17.61 5.66
CA SER A 140 -17.81 17.16 4.28
C SER A 140 -18.40 15.75 4.17
N LYS A 141 -18.97 15.45 3.00
CA LYS A 141 -19.41 14.07 2.68
C LYS A 141 -18.27 13.05 2.61
N TYR A 142 -17.02 13.50 2.72
CA TYR A 142 -15.81 12.70 2.70
C TYR A 142 -15.26 12.38 4.10
N ALA A 143 -15.91 12.86 5.17
CA ALA A 143 -15.47 12.62 6.56
C ALA A 143 -15.33 11.13 6.93
N TRP A 144 -15.98 10.22 6.18
CA TRP A 144 -15.83 8.78 6.36
C TRP A 144 -14.38 8.29 6.13
N LEU A 145 -13.58 9.01 5.33
CA LEU A 145 -12.16 8.72 5.12
C LEU A 145 -11.34 8.81 6.42
N ASN A 146 -11.78 9.63 7.38
CA ASN A 146 -11.08 9.79 8.66
C ASN A 146 -11.28 8.58 9.60
N ASN A 147 -12.27 7.73 9.32
CA ASN A 147 -12.73 6.69 10.21
C ASN A 147 -12.53 5.27 9.67
N ALA A 148 -11.56 5.08 8.75
CA ALA A 148 -11.25 3.80 8.16
C ALA A 148 -9.74 3.59 8.02
N ILE A 149 -9.35 2.33 7.89
CA ILE A 149 -7.97 1.93 7.57
C ILE A 149 -7.90 1.63 6.08
N PHE A 150 -6.81 2.08 5.46
CA PHE A 150 -6.58 1.89 4.03
C PHE A 150 -5.25 1.21 3.77
N VAL A 151 -5.21 0.45 2.69
CA VAL A 151 -4.00 -0.13 2.12
C VAL A 151 -3.89 0.26 0.66
N CYS A 152 -2.67 0.36 0.16
CA CYS A 152 -2.42 0.76 -1.22
C CYS A 152 -1.39 -0.15 -1.88
N ALA A 153 -1.63 -0.48 -3.14
CA ALA A 153 -0.67 -1.15 -4.00
C ALA A 153 -0.21 -0.16 -5.09
N PRO A 154 0.95 0.50 -4.90
CA PRO A 154 1.53 1.36 -5.91
C PRO A 154 2.03 0.57 -7.12
N GLY A 155 2.00 1.23 -8.29
CA GLY A 155 2.53 0.74 -9.55
C GLY A 155 3.11 1.87 -10.39
N MET A 156 3.82 1.52 -11.45
CA MET A 156 4.36 2.48 -12.41
C MET A 156 3.38 2.64 -13.57
N GLY A 157 2.93 3.85 -13.83
CA GLY A 157 2.20 4.23 -15.04
C GLY A 157 3.13 4.83 -16.09
N GLN A 158 2.57 5.29 -17.21
CA GLN A 158 3.34 6.02 -18.23
C GLN A 158 3.47 7.50 -17.81
N GLY A 159 4.56 7.83 -17.10
CA GLY A 159 4.86 9.18 -16.64
C GLY A 159 4.18 9.57 -15.32
N TYR A 160 3.62 8.63 -14.58
CA TYR A 160 3.03 8.86 -13.25
C TYR A 160 3.21 7.62 -12.36
N ILE A 161 3.04 7.81 -11.06
CA ILE A 161 2.90 6.70 -10.11
C ILE A 161 1.41 6.43 -9.92
N SER A 162 0.97 5.19 -10.19
CA SER A 162 -0.40 4.73 -9.93
C SER A 162 -0.52 4.22 -8.50
N LEU A 163 -1.47 4.74 -7.74
CA LEU A 163 -1.75 4.34 -6.36
C LEU A 163 -3.18 3.79 -6.29
N ASN A 164 -3.31 2.47 -6.27
CA ASN A 164 -4.61 1.82 -6.07
C ASN A 164 -4.87 1.66 -4.58
N VAL A 165 -5.96 2.26 -4.10
CA VAL A 165 -6.32 2.34 -2.67
C VAL A 165 -7.55 1.52 -2.38
N TRP A 166 -7.47 0.70 -1.32
CA TRP A 166 -8.58 -0.08 -0.78
C TRP A 166 -8.78 0.24 0.69
N MET A 167 -10.05 0.26 1.10
CA MET A 167 -10.46 0.29 2.50
C MET A 167 -10.52 -1.13 3.06
N VAL A 168 -9.98 -1.34 4.25
CA VAL A 168 -10.09 -2.59 5.02
C VAL A 168 -11.46 -2.64 5.69
N LYS A 169 -12.20 -3.76 5.50
CA LYS A 169 -13.55 -3.99 6.03
C LYS A 169 -13.55 -4.88 7.25
#